data_c67689f7415a776937110772589a1527
#
_entry.id   c67689f7415a776937110772589a1527
#
_cell.length_a   1.000
_cell.length_b   1.000
_cell.length_c   1.000
_cell.angle_alpha   90.00
_cell.angle_beta   90.00
_cell.angle_gamma   90.00
#
_symmetry.space_group_name_H-M   'P 1'
#
loop_
_entity.id
_entity.type
_entity.pdbx_description
1 polymer ?
#
loop_
_entity_poly.entity_id
_entity_poly.type
_entity_poly.pdbx_seq_one_letter_code
_entity_poly.pdbx_strand_id
1 'polypeptide(L)'
;MLRILIADDHPLYRQGLSRLVTELDPETELIEAGDFPDAIKSAREKGPFDLVLTDLRMPGMNEFAGVRALREAAPSVPIVVVSGFETRANIEGALAAGAQGFLPKSVSPAVMLNALRLVMLGEIYLPPSLFSSEGKPAEAVLAGLDRTRSALGAQANSLMLTQRQLEVLALIGQGLSNRDIANRLTISEGTVKLHVGAILKTLGVSNRTQAALLATELGTTLEVTGGDRRATAT
;
A
#
# COMPACT_ATOMS: atom_id res chain seq x y z
N MET A 1 -11.03 4.60 12.27
CA MET A 1 -11.13 5.79 11.39
C MET A 1 -10.01 5.72 10.40
N LEU A 2 -10.32 5.57 9.13
CA LEU A 2 -9.37 5.58 8.01
C LEU A 2 -9.19 7.02 7.52
N ARG A 3 -8.03 7.32 6.95
CA ARG A 3 -7.74 8.61 6.34
C ARG A 3 -7.26 8.42 4.91
N ILE A 4 -8.05 8.88 3.93
CA ILE A 4 -7.84 8.58 2.51
C ILE A 4 -7.72 9.87 1.71
N LEU A 5 -6.66 9.96 0.89
CA LEU A 5 -6.49 11.01 -0.11
C LEU A 5 -7.04 10.53 -1.45
N ILE A 6 -7.95 11.30 -2.06
CA ILE A 6 -8.50 11.04 -3.39
C ILE A 6 -8.12 12.19 -4.31
N ALA A 7 -7.32 11.90 -5.32
CA ALA A 7 -6.84 12.85 -6.32
C ALA A 7 -7.39 12.47 -7.70
N ASP A 8 -8.34 13.24 -8.22
CA ASP A 8 -8.97 13.05 -9.53
C ASP A 8 -9.54 14.38 -10.00
N ASP A 9 -9.31 14.76 -11.24
CA ASP A 9 -9.79 16.02 -11.80
C ASP A 9 -11.27 15.98 -12.28
N HIS A 10 -11.88 14.78 -12.23
CA HIS A 10 -13.30 14.58 -12.58
C HIS A 10 -14.19 14.66 -11.33
N PRO A 11 -14.91 15.77 -11.08
CA PRO A 11 -15.65 15.97 -9.82
C PRO A 11 -16.68 14.88 -9.53
N LEU A 12 -17.43 14.42 -10.54
CA LEU A 12 -18.46 13.40 -10.36
C LEU A 12 -17.85 12.04 -10.00
N TYR A 13 -16.72 11.68 -10.64
CA TYR A 13 -16.03 10.45 -10.34
C TYR A 13 -15.44 10.49 -8.93
N ARG A 14 -14.80 11.60 -8.56
CA ARG A 14 -14.26 11.83 -7.22
C ARG A 14 -15.32 11.71 -6.14
N GLN A 15 -16.51 12.32 -6.33
CA GLN A 15 -17.65 12.16 -5.41
C GLN A 15 -18.15 10.70 -5.33
N GLY A 16 -18.16 9.98 -6.46
CA GLY A 16 -18.49 8.56 -6.49
C GLY A 16 -17.52 7.72 -5.68
N LEU A 17 -16.20 7.96 -5.86
CA LEU A 17 -15.16 7.31 -5.06
C LEU A 17 -15.28 7.66 -3.57
N SER A 18 -15.52 8.92 -3.24
CA SER A 18 -15.68 9.37 -1.85
C SER A 18 -16.81 8.62 -1.14
N ARG A 19 -17.95 8.42 -1.80
CA ARG A 19 -19.06 7.60 -1.27
C ARG A 19 -18.67 6.13 -1.14
N LEU A 20 -17.98 5.60 -2.14
CA LEU A 20 -17.60 4.20 -2.16
C LEU A 20 -16.63 3.85 -1.03
N VAL A 21 -15.60 4.66 -0.80
CA VAL A 21 -14.59 4.37 0.21
C VAL A 21 -15.11 4.50 1.64
N THR A 22 -16.19 5.24 1.87
CA THR A 22 -16.86 5.26 3.19
C THR A 22 -17.50 3.90 3.55
N GLU A 23 -17.68 3.00 2.57
CA GLU A 23 -18.09 1.62 2.86
C GLU A 23 -16.95 0.75 3.42
N LEU A 24 -15.69 1.22 3.32
CA LEU A 24 -14.55 0.56 3.99
C LEU A 24 -14.59 0.78 5.51
N ASP A 25 -14.87 2.01 5.90
CA ASP A 25 -15.06 2.42 7.29
C ASP A 25 -15.96 3.67 7.29
N PRO A 26 -17.16 3.64 7.95
CA PRO A 26 -18.07 4.78 8.01
C PRO A 26 -17.45 6.05 8.61
N GLU A 27 -16.42 5.92 9.44
CA GLU A 27 -15.71 7.03 10.06
C GLU A 27 -14.50 7.51 9.22
N THR A 28 -14.45 7.18 7.91
CA THR A 28 -13.35 7.57 7.03
C THR A 28 -13.28 9.09 6.87
N GLU A 29 -12.13 9.67 7.18
CA GLU A 29 -11.78 11.05 6.83
C GLU A 29 -11.27 11.10 5.39
N LEU A 30 -11.94 11.91 4.54
CA LEU A 30 -11.61 12.04 3.14
C LEU A 30 -10.95 13.39 2.88
N ILE A 31 -9.82 13.37 2.21
CA ILE A 31 -9.16 14.54 1.67
C ILE A 31 -9.22 14.45 0.15
N GLU A 32 -9.83 15.43 -0.49
CA GLU A 32 -9.99 15.50 -1.93
C GLU A 32 -9.01 16.49 -2.55
N ALA A 33 -8.47 16.17 -3.72
CA ALA A 33 -7.66 17.04 -4.56
C ALA A 33 -8.16 16.98 -6.01
N GLY A 34 -8.34 18.13 -6.64
CA GLY A 34 -8.80 18.25 -8.02
C GLY A 34 -7.68 18.36 -9.03
N ASP A 35 -6.44 18.51 -8.58
CA ASP A 35 -5.25 18.60 -9.41
C ASP A 35 -4.03 18.01 -8.67
N PHE A 36 -2.94 17.82 -9.40
CA PHE A 36 -1.74 17.19 -8.85
C PHE A 36 -1.00 18.09 -7.83
N PRO A 37 -0.84 19.40 -8.03
CA PRO A 37 -0.25 20.28 -7.03
C PRO A 37 -0.95 20.21 -5.67
N ASP A 38 -2.28 20.20 -5.65
CA ASP A 38 -3.06 20.06 -4.41
C ASP A 38 -2.94 18.66 -3.80
N ALA A 39 -2.87 17.61 -4.63
CA ALA A 39 -2.63 16.24 -4.19
C ALA A 39 -1.29 16.11 -3.46
N ILE A 40 -0.20 16.61 -4.03
CA ILE A 40 1.14 16.60 -3.43
C ILE A 40 1.18 17.41 -2.15
N LYS A 41 0.59 18.61 -2.15
CA LYS A 41 0.49 19.45 -0.96
C LYS A 41 -0.25 18.72 0.16
N SER A 42 -1.40 18.14 -0.16
CA SER A 42 -2.20 17.38 0.80
C SER A 42 -1.45 16.15 1.33
N ALA A 43 -0.73 15.41 0.47
CA ALA A 43 0.07 14.26 0.87
C ALA A 43 1.16 14.62 1.89
N ARG A 44 1.77 15.80 1.77
CA ARG A 44 2.83 16.29 2.66
C ARG A 44 2.31 16.90 3.96
N GLU A 45 1.22 17.67 3.88
CA GLU A 45 0.79 18.56 4.98
C GLU A 45 -0.33 17.94 5.83
N LYS A 46 -1.18 17.09 5.22
CA LYS A 46 -2.40 16.58 5.86
C LYS A 46 -2.29 15.09 6.26
N GLY A 47 -1.11 14.46 6.06
CA GLY A 47 -0.88 13.07 6.50
C GLY A 47 -0.92 12.92 8.04
N PRO A 48 -0.82 11.69 8.54
CA PRO A 48 -0.68 10.44 7.78
C PRO A 48 -1.97 9.97 7.10
N PHE A 49 -1.81 9.30 5.96
CA PHE A 49 -2.89 8.64 5.23
C PHE A 49 -2.76 7.12 5.34
N ASP A 50 -3.90 6.43 5.21
CA ASP A 50 -3.97 4.97 5.14
C ASP A 50 -4.02 4.47 3.69
N LEU A 51 -4.42 5.35 2.76
CA LEU A 51 -4.54 5.06 1.34
C LEU A 51 -4.49 6.37 0.53
N VAL A 52 -3.84 6.31 -0.62
CA VAL A 52 -3.91 7.35 -1.66
C VAL A 52 -4.51 6.74 -2.92
N LEU A 53 -5.61 7.32 -3.40
CA LEU A 53 -6.19 7.05 -4.70
C LEU A 53 -5.84 8.20 -5.63
N THR A 54 -5.25 7.91 -6.79
CA THR A 54 -4.85 8.96 -7.74
C THR A 54 -5.21 8.60 -9.16
N ASP A 55 -5.78 9.54 -9.91
CA ASP A 55 -5.81 9.39 -11.37
C ASP A 55 -4.38 9.50 -11.92
N LEU A 56 -4.17 8.85 -13.05
CA LEU A 56 -2.90 8.92 -13.77
C LEU A 56 -2.79 10.20 -14.61
N ARG A 57 -3.92 10.80 -14.96
CA ARG A 57 -4.00 11.99 -15.81
C ARG A 57 -4.86 13.05 -15.19
N MET A 58 -4.23 14.03 -14.58
CA MET A 58 -4.87 15.23 -14.04
C MET A 58 -3.97 16.46 -14.23
N PRO A 59 -4.51 17.67 -14.17
CA PRO A 59 -3.72 18.89 -14.32
C PRO A 59 -2.50 18.91 -13.41
N GLY A 60 -1.34 19.23 -14.00
CA GLY A 60 -0.05 19.29 -13.30
C GLY A 60 0.62 17.96 -13.02
N MET A 61 -0.02 16.82 -13.34
CA MET A 61 0.56 15.50 -13.19
C MET A 61 1.34 15.10 -14.45
N ASN A 62 2.57 14.62 -14.26
CA ASN A 62 3.36 14.00 -15.29
C ASN A 62 3.34 12.47 -15.10
N GLU A 63 2.18 11.86 -15.39
CA GLU A 63 1.93 10.41 -15.35
C GLU A 63 2.73 9.68 -14.24
N PHE A 64 3.65 8.79 -14.62
CA PHE A 64 4.40 7.97 -13.65
C PHE A 64 5.40 8.77 -12.79
N ALA A 65 5.89 9.92 -13.26
CA ALA A 65 6.69 10.82 -12.43
C ALA A 65 5.85 11.41 -11.30
N GLY A 66 4.55 11.65 -11.53
CA GLY A 66 3.61 12.06 -10.50
C GLY A 66 3.40 10.97 -9.44
N VAL A 67 3.26 9.70 -9.85
CA VAL A 67 3.14 8.58 -8.91
C VAL A 67 4.40 8.46 -8.04
N ARG A 68 5.61 8.62 -8.62
CA ARG A 68 6.87 8.65 -7.85
C ARG A 68 6.90 9.80 -6.84
N ALA A 69 6.50 10.99 -7.25
CA ALA A 69 6.45 12.14 -6.34
C ALA A 69 5.45 11.95 -5.19
N LEU A 70 4.30 11.31 -5.43
CA LEU A 70 3.37 10.90 -4.37
C LEU A 70 4.00 9.85 -3.44
N ARG A 71 4.75 8.88 -3.99
CA ARG A 71 5.48 7.90 -3.21
C ARG A 71 6.53 8.55 -2.31
N GLU A 72 7.25 9.56 -2.81
CA GLU A 72 8.22 10.33 -2.02
C GLU A 72 7.52 11.17 -0.93
N ALA A 73 6.37 11.75 -1.23
CA ALA A 73 5.58 12.53 -0.27
C ALA A 73 4.93 11.66 0.83
N ALA A 74 4.59 10.41 0.51
CA ALA A 74 3.95 9.45 1.41
C ALA A 74 4.60 8.05 1.32
N PRO A 75 5.83 7.86 1.86
CA PRO A 75 6.67 6.68 1.60
C PRO A 75 6.05 5.33 2.02
N SER A 76 5.27 5.32 3.11
CA SER A 76 4.70 4.09 3.69
C SER A 76 3.23 3.88 3.32
N VAL A 77 2.61 4.82 2.63
CA VAL A 77 1.17 4.79 2.33
C VAL A 77 0.93 4.01 1.04
N PRO A 78 -0.02 3.05 1.00
CA PRO A 78 -0.39 2.41 -0.25
C PRO A 78 -0.96 3.42 -1.24
N ILE A 79 -0.47 3.38 -2.48
CA ILE A 79 -0.92 4.22 -3.59
C ILE A 79 -1.60 3.32 -4.62
N VAL A 80 -2.85 3.63 -4.95
CA VAL A 80 -3.61 2.96 -6.01
C VAL A 80 -3.89 3.97 -7.12
N VAL A 81 -3.47 3.62 -8.32
CA VAL A 81 -3.82 4.37 -9.52
C VAL A 81 -5.22 3.95 -9.97
N VAL A 82 -6.10 4.93 -10.19
CA VAL A 82 -7.45 4.73 -10.71
C VAL A 82 -7.56 5.45 -12.04
N SER A 83 -7.66 4.72 -13.17
CA SER A 83 -7.55 5.34 -14.49
C SER A 83 -8.59 4.82 -15.48
N GLY A 84 -9.03 5.70 -16.39
CA GLY A 84 -9.83 5.32 -17.56
C GLY A 84 -9.02 4.66 -18.69
N PHE A 85 -7.68 4.68 -18.61
CA PHE A 85 -6.79 4.18 -19.65
C PHE A 85 -6.07 2.91 -19.19
N GLU A 86 -6.73 1.78 -19.37
CA GLU A 86 -6.27 0.45 -18.98
C GLU A 86 -5.36 -0.18 -20.05
N THR A 87 -4.19 0.41 -20.29
CA THR A 87 -3.19 -0.18 -21.15
C THR A 87 -2.12 -0.90 -20.32
N ARG A 88 -1.53 -1.95 -20.89
CA ARG A 88 -0.43 -2.67 -20.24
C ARG A 88 0.70 -1.73 -19.83
N ALA A 89 1.08 -0.79 -20.70
CA ALA A 89 2.12 0.21 -20.44
C ALA A 89 1.78 1.10 -19.22
N ASN A 90 0.50 1.51 -19.09
CA ASN A 90 0.05 2.32 -17.96
C ASN A 90 0.09 1.53 -16.65
N ILE A 91 -0.32 0.27 -16.67
CA ILE A 91 -0.30 -0.62 -15.50
C ILE A 91 1.16 -0.84 -15.06
N GLU A 92 2.02 -1.30 -15.97
CA GLU A 92 3.44 -1.57 -15.69
C GLU A 92 4.18 -0.30 -15.24
N GLY A 93 3.92 0.84 -15.88
CA GLY A 93 4.52 2.13 -15.55
C GLY A 93 4.10 2.63 -14.16
N ALA A 94 2.83 2.50 -13.79
CA ALA A 94 2.34 2.87 -12.46
C ALA A 94 2.97 2.00 -11.35
N LEU A 95 3.07 0.69 -11.56
CA LEU A 95 3.71 -0.23 -10.61
C LEU A 95 5.21 0.07 -10.46
N ALA A 96 5.92 0.28 -11.58
CA ALA A 96 7.33 0.65 -11.58
C ALA A 96 7.59 2.01 -10.89
N ALA A 97 6.58 2.89 -10.86
CA ALA A 97 6.62 4.16 -10.16
C ALA A 97 6.30 4.05 -8.66
N GLY A 98 5.91 2.87 -8.18
CA GLY A 98 5.66 2.59 -6.77
C GLY A 98 4.18 2.50 -6.38
N ALA A 99 3.24 2.41 -7.33
CA ALA A 99 1.86 2.06 -7.01
C ALA A 99 1.75 0.61 -6.55
N GLN A 100 0.87 0.33 -5.59
CA GLN A 100 0.53 -1.01 -5.13
C GLN A 100 -0.75 -1.55 -5.77
N GLY A 101 -1.41 -0.76 -6.59
CA GLY A 101 -2.58 -1.22 -7.33
C GLY A 101 -2.87 -0.34 -8.53
N PHE A 102 -3.49 -0.96 -9.52
CA PHE A 102 -4.06 -0.26 -10.67
C PHE A 102 -5.51 -0.71 -10.84
N LEU A 103 -6.43 0.24 -10.80
CA LEU A 103 -7.87 0.02 -10.91
C LEU A 103 -8.41 0.77 -12.13
N PRO A 104 -8.98 0.06 -13.11
CA PRO A 104 -9.75 0.72 -14.16
C PRO A 104 -10.96 1.46 -13.58
N LYS A 105 -11.24 2.67 -14.08
CA LYS A 105 -12.46 3.43 -13.71
C LYS A 105 -13.76 2.70 -14.08
N SER A 106 -13.68 1.69 -14.94
CA SER A 106 -14.79 0.87 -15.42
C SER A 106 -15.18 -0.30 -14.51
N VAL A 107 -14.38 -0.62 -13.51
CA VAL A 107 -14.69 -1.74 -12.60
C VAL A 107 -15.93 -1.47 -11.75
N SER A 108 -16.63 -2.53 -11.38
CA SER A 108 -17.80 -2.39 -10.50
C SER A 108 -17.39 -1.92 -9.09
N PRO A 109 -18.29 -1.22 -8.36
CA PRO A 109 -18.03 -0.79 -6.99
C PRO A 109 -17.57 -1.92 -6.06
N ALA A 110 -18.14 -3.10 -6.17
CA ALA A 110 -17.79 -4.26 -5.35
C ALA A 110 -16.35 -4.74 -5.63
N VAL A 111 -15.93 -4.77 -6.90
CA VAL A 111 -14.54 -5.12 -7.28
C VAL A 111 -13.58 -4.09 -6.74
N MET A 112 -13.90 -2.79 -6.87
CA MET A 112 -13.08 -1.71 -6.37
C MET A 112 -12.88 -1.82 -4.86
N LEU A 113 -13.94 -1.96 -4.07
CA LEU A 113 -13.86 -2.12 -2.61
C LEU A 113 -12.98 -3.31 -2.20
N ASN A 114 -13.16 -4.45 -2.86
CA ASN A 114 -12.35 -5.64 -2.55
C ASN A 114 -10.87 -5.43 -2.90
N ALA A 115 -10.58 -4.78 -4.03
CA ALA A 115 -9.22 -4.43 -4.42
C ALA A 115 -8.56 -3.48 -3.41
N LEU A 116 -9.28 -2.44 -2.98
CA LEU A 116 -8.78 -1.49 -1.98
C LEU A 116 -8.51 -2.18 -0.63
N ARG A 117 -9.38 -3.10 -0.19
CA ARG A 117 -9.12 -3.90 1.01
C ARG A 117 -7.84 -4.73 0.89
N LEU A 118 -7.62 -5.38 -0.25
CA LEU A 118 -6.38 -6.14 -0.50
C LEU A 118 -5.14 -5.25 -0.43
N VAL A 119 -5.19 -4.08 -1.08
CA VAL A 119 -4.06 -3.14 -1.08
C VAL A 119 -3.78 -2.60 0.32
N MET A 120 -4.81 -2.32 1.11
CA MET A 120 -4.64 -1.88 2.51
C MET A 120 -4.07 -2.99 3.41
N LEU A 121 -4.22 -4.26 3.03
CA LEU A 121 -3.55 -5.41 3.69
C LEU A 121 -2.10 -5.58 3.24
N GLY A 122 -1.61 -4.74 2.31
CA GLY A 122 -0.26 -4.78 1.77
C GLY A 122 -0.11 -5.66 0.54
N GLU A 123 -1.21 -6.19 0.00
CA GLU A 123 -1.20 -6.94 -1.26
C GLU A 123 -1.14 -6.01 -2.47
N ILE A 124 -0.76 -6.56 -3.62
CA ILE A 124 -0.78 -5.84 -4.90
C ILE A 124 -2.03 -6.24 -5.67
N TYR A 125 -2.81 -5.27 -6.13
CA TYR A 125 -3.94 -5.53 -7.02
C TYR A 125 -3.60 -5.18 -8.46
N LEU A 126 -3.85 -6.14 -9.35
CA LEU A 126 -3.67 -6.01 -10.79
C LEU A 126 -4.97 -6.35 -11.51
N PRO A 127 -5.38 -5.55 -12.53
CA PRO A 127 -6.56 -5.89 -13.29
C PRO A 127 -6.31 -7.11 -14.17
N PRO A 128 -7.33 -7.99 -14.37
CA PRO A 128 -7.20 -9.19 -15.19
C PRO A 128 -6.75 -8.95 -16.64
N SER A 129 -7.04 -7.77 -17.19
CA SER A 129 -6.61 -7.36 -18.52
C SER A 129 -5.10 -7.38 -18.73
N LEU A 130 -4.32 -7.20 -17.66
CA LEU A 130 -2.86 -7.32 -17.73
C LEU A 130 -2.41 -8.70 -18.21
N PHE A 131 -3.18 -9.75 -17.92
CA PHE A 131 -2.88 -11.15 -18.24
C PHE A 131 -3.56 -11.63 -19.53
N SER A 132 -4.48 -10.84 -20.09
CA SER A 132 -5.30 -11.22 -21.25
C SER A 132 -4.66 -10.90 -22.61
N SER A 133 -3.48 -10.26 -22.67
CA SER A 133 -2.81 -9.89 -23.91
C SER A 133 -2.02 -11.07 -24.47
N GLU A 134 -2.38 -11.52 -25.66
CA GLU A 134 -1.66 -12.53 -26.42
C GLU A 134 -0.18 -12.14 -26.58
N GLY A 135 0.73 -12.97 -26.08
CA GLY A 135 2.09 -13.00 -26.56
C GLY A 135 3.26 -12.86 -25.60
N LYS A 136 3.06 -12.70 -24.27
CA LYS A 136 4.19 -12.87 -23.31
C LYS A 136 3.74 -13.60 -22.05
N PRO A 137 4.53 -14.56 -21.55
CA PRO A 137 4.18 -15.33 -20.35
C PRO A 137 3.99 -14.43 -19.15
N ALA A 138 3.03 -14.75 -18.30
CA ALA A 138 2.82 -14.13 -16.97
C ALA A 138 4.10 -14.06 -16.12
N GLU A 139 5.08 -14.92 -16.41
CA GLU A 139 6.42 -14.95 -15.78
C GLU A 139 7.20 -13.63 -15.89
N ALA A 140 7.09 -12.89 -17.01
CA ALA A 140 7.79 -11.62 -17.16
C ALA A 140 7.18 -10.51 -16.30
N VAL A 141 5.86 -10.57 -16.05
CA VAL A 141 5.16 -9.63 -15.16
C VAL A 141 5.43 -10.00 -13.71
N LEU A 142 5.42 -11.30 -13.38
CA LEU A 142 5.76 -11.81 -12.07
C LEU A 142 7.22 -11.52 -11.71
N ALA A 143 8.16 -11.64 -12.65
CA ALA A 143 9.56 -11.26 -12.46
C ALA A 143 9.77 -9.74 -12.28
N GLY A 144 8.89 -8.91 -12.84
CA GLY A 144 8.82 -7.46 -12.56
C GLY A 144 8.33 -7.17 -11.15
N LEU A 145 7.30 -7.89 -10.71
CA LEU A 145 6.74 -7.81 -9.34
C LEU A 145 7.74 -8.33 -8.31
N ASP A 146 8.48 -9.40 -8.61
CA ASP A 146 9.55 -9.92 -7.74
C ASP A 146 10.70 -8.92 -7.60
N ARG A 147 11.03 -8.16 -8.64
CA ARG A 147 12.01 -7.05 -8.53
C ARG A 147 11.49 -5.91 -7.67
N THR A 148 10.21 -5.59 -7.77
CA THR A 148 9.57 -4.57 -6.92
C THR A 148 9.44 -5.07 -5.48
N ARG A 149 9.10 -6.34 -5.27
CA ARG A 149 9.13 -7.02 -3.96
C ARG A 149 10.55 -7.12 -3.41
N SER A 150 11.56 -7.44 -4.23
CA SER A 150 12.97 -7.51 -3.82
C SER A 150 13.56 -6.14 -3.50
N ALA A 151 13.12 -5.07 -4.16
CA ALA A 151 13.48 -3.70 -3.80
C ALA A 151 12.84 -3.26 -2.47
N LEU A 152 11.73 -3.91 -2.07
CA LEU A 152 11.00 -3.64 -0.82
C LEU A 152 11.41 -4.59 0.33
N GLY A 153 12.26 -5.59 0.10
CA GLY A 153 12.78 -6.44 1.18
C GLY A 153 13.04 -7.88 0.79
N ALA A 154 14.30 -8.22 0.56
CA ALA A 154 14.76 -9.57 0.18
C ALA A 154 14.61 -10.66 1.27
N GLN A 155 14.01 -10.35 2.42
CA GLN A 155 13.89 -11.26 3.57
C GLN A 155 12.47 -11.71 3.95
N ALA A 156 11.44 -11.20 3.26
CA ALA A 156 10.03 -11.55 3.54
C ALA A 156 9.60 -12.93 3.03
N ASN A 157 10.43 -13.61 2.25
CA ASN A 157 10.05 -14.80 1.47
C ASN A 157 9.86 -16.10 2.30
N SER A 158 10.22 -16.12 3.58
CA SER A 158 10.09 -17.33 4.40
C SER A 158 8.71 -17.51 5.07
N LEU A 159 7.97 -16.41 5.28
CA LEU A 159 6.74 -16.44 6.08
C LEU A 159 5.47 -16.06 5.32
N MET A 160 5.53 -15.82 4.02
CA MET A 160 4.40 -15.34 3.21
C MET A 160 3.78 -14.00 3.72
N LEU A 161 4.50 -13.24 4.56
CA LEU A 161 4.09 -11.92 5.03
C LEU A 161 4.68 -10.81 4.15
N THR A 162 3.89 -9.75 3.92
CA THR A 162 4.40 -8.53 3.24
C THR A 162 5.37 -7.80 4.15
N GLN A 163 6.21 -6.90 3.59
CA GLN A 163 7.14 -6.08 4.38
C GLN A 163 6.41 -5.31 5.49
N ARG A 164 5.25 -4.74 5.17
CA ARG A 164 4.44 -3.99 6.15
C ARG A 164 3.88 -4.88 7.26
N GLN A 165 3.48 -6.09 6.93
CA GLN A 165 3.04 -7.08 7.92
C GLN A 165 4.19 -7.54 8.82
N LEU A 166 5.41 -7.66 8.29
CA LEU A 166 6.61 -7.95 9.08
C LEU A 166 6.94 -6.83 10.07
N GLU A 167 6.87 -5.56 9.63
CA GLU A 167 7.04 -4.40 10.51
C GLU A 167 6.02 -4.40 11.65
N VAL A 168 4.73 -4.62 11.31
CA VAL A 168 3.67 -4.73 12.33
C VAL A 168 3.91 -5.92 13.25
N LEU A 169 4.30 -7.08 12.72
CA LEU A 169 4.58 -8.29 13.50
C LEU A 169 5.74 -8.07 14.48
N ALA A 170 6.82 -7.43 14.04
CA ALA A 170 7.95 -7.08 14.90
C ALA A 170 7.53 -6.17 16.07
N LEU A 171 6.66 -5.20 15.81
CA LEU A 171 6.16 -4.30 16.85
C LEU A 171 5.15 -5.01 17.80
N ILE A 172 4.40 -5.99 17.28
CA ILE A 172 3.57 -6.88 18.12
C ILE A 172 4.47 -7.70 19.07
N GLY A 173 5.58 -8.22 18.57
CA GLY A 173 6.58 -8.93 19.40
C GLY A 173 7.19 -8.07 20.49
N GLN A 174 7.32 -6.76 20.27
CA GLN A 174 7.75 -5.79 21.27
C GLN A 174 6.65 -5.40 22.27
N GLY A 175 5.43 -5.94 22.13
CA GLY A 175 4.32 -5.70 23.04
C GLY A 175 3.56 -4.37 22.81
N LEU A 176 3.83 -3.64 21.72
CA LEU A 176 3.17 -2.36 21.44
C LEU A 176 1.67 -2.54 21.20
N SER A 177 0.83 -1.60 21.68
CA SER A 177 -0.58 -1.55 21.33
C SER A 177 -0.82 -1.17 19.87
N ASN A 178 -2.03 -1.40 19.33
CA ASN A 178 -2.34 -0.97 17.95
C ASN A 178 -2.16 0.55 17.77
N ARG A 179 -2.48 1.32 18.80
CA ARG A 179 -2.30 2.77 18.81
C ARG A 179 -0.81 3.15 18.74
N ASP A 180 0.06 2.47 19.48
CA ASP A 180 1.49 2.75 19.48
C ASP A 180 2.13 2.33 18.14
N ILE A 181 1.69 1.18 17.58
CA ILE A 181 2.08 0.72 16.26
C ILE A 181 1.64 1.74 15.20
N ALA A 182 0.40 2.21 15.27
CA ALA A 182 -0.13 3.23 14.36
C ALA A 182 0.73 4.49 14.36
N ASN A 183 1.04 5.02 15.56
CA ASN A 183 1.90 6.19 15.72
C ASN A 183 3.31 5.95 15.17
N ARG A 184 3.92 4.80 15.46
CA ARG A 184 5.29 4.48 15.04
C ARG A 184 5.41 4.26 13.54
N LEU A 185 4.39 3.71 12.93
CA LEU A 185 4.35 3.40 11.49
C LEU A 185 3.64 4.50 10.67
N THR A 186 3.13 5.54 11.32
CA THR A 186 2.44 6.67 10.70
C THR A 186 1.24 6.21 9.82
N ILE A 187 0.38 5.38 10.42
CA ILE A 187 -0.86 4.86 9.83
C ILE A 187 -1.99 4.90 10.85
N SER A 188 -3.24 4.69 10.44
CA SER A 188 -4.36 4.62 11.38
C SER A 188 -4.36 3.34 12.22
N GLU A 189 -5.00 3.40 13.39
CA GLU A 189 -5.23 2.21 14.21
C GLU A 189 -6.10 1.17 13.48
N GLY A 190 -7.02 1.64 12.62
CA GLY A 190 -7.84 0.80 11.76
C GLY A 190 -6.99 -0.04 10.80
N THR A 191 -6.01 0.59 10.14
CA THR A 191 -5.06 -0.10 9.26
C THR A 191 -4.19 -1.09 10.02
N VAL A 192 -3.76 -0.76 11.23
CA VAL A 192 -3.04 -1.74 12.08
C VAL A 192 -3.92 -2.96 12.39
N LYS A 193 -5.20 -2.77 12.72
CA LYS A 193 -6.15 -3.89 12.96
C LYS A 193 -6.28 -4.79 11.72
N LEU A 194 -6.32 -4.21 10.52
CA LEU A 194 -6.34 -4.97 9.27
C LEU A 194 -5.06 -5.82 9.10
N HIS A 195 -3.88 -5.21 9.29
CA HIS A 195 -2.62 -5.94 9.23
C HIS A 195 -2.54 -7.06 10.28
N VAL A 196 -2.95 -6.80 11.51
CA VAL A 196 -2.99 -7.82 12.58
C VAL A 196 -3.88 -8.99 12.16
N GLY A 197 -5.09 -8.73 11.66
CA GLY A 197 -5.99 -9.79 11.18
C GLY A 197 -5.37 -10.64 10.06
N ALA A 198 -4.71 -10.00 9.08
CA ALA A 198 -4.03 -10.70 8.00
C ALA A 198 -2.83 -11.53 8.52
N ILE A 199 -2.02 -10.98 9.42
CA ILE A 199 -0.88 -11.66 10.05
C ILE A 199 -1.36 -12.92 10.78
N LEU A 200 -2.39 -12.82 11.62
CA LEU A 200 -2.94 -13.96 12.35
C LEU A 200 -3.38 -15.08 11.40
N LYS A 201 -4.08 -14.71 10.32
CA LYS A 201 -4.53 -15.65 9.30
C LYS A 201 -3.36 -16.31 8.56
N THR A 202 -2.36 -15.53 8.14
CA THR A 202 -1.20 -16.04 7.38
C THR A 202 -0.33 -16.95 8.23
N LEU A 203 -0.13 -16.61 9.51
CA LEU A 203 0.65 -17.43 10.44
C LEU A 203 -0.14 -18.62 11.02
N GLY A 204 -1.43 -18.73 10.75
CA GLY A 204 -2.30 -19.78 11.29
C GLY A 204 -2.49 -19.72 12.80
N VAL A 205 -2.35 -18.53 13.40
CA VAL A 205 -2.51 -18.32 14.85
C VAL A 205 -3.84 -17.67 15.16
N SER A 206 -4.40 -17.98 16.34
CA SER A 206 -5.76 -17.56 16.70
C SER A 206 -5.82 -16.25 17.47
N ASN A 207 -4.71 -15.75 17.99
CA ASN A 207 -4.67 -14.52 18.76
C ASN A 207 -3.33 -13.82 18.71
N ARG A 208 -3.36 -12.53 19.15
CA ARG A 208 -2.20 -11.63 19.15
C ARG A 208 -1.04 -12.15 20.02
N THR A 209 -1.33 -12.81 21.12
CA THR A 209 -0.30 -13.35 22.03
C THR A 209 0.53 -14.41 21.32
N GLN A 210 -0.12 -15.31 20.57
CA GLN A 210 0.58 -16.31 19.76
C GLN A 210 1.42 -15.67 18.65
N ALA A 211 0.91 -14.61 18.00
CA ALA A 211 1.68 -13.85 17.02
C ALA A 211 2.90 -13.17 17.67
N ALA A 212 2.76 -12.62 18.88
CA ALA A 212 3.85 -12.00 19.62
C ALA A 212 4.96 -13.01 19.97
N LEU A 213 4.60 -14.23 20.40
CA LEU A 213 5.55 -15.29 20.69
C LEU A 213 6.33 -15.70 19.43
N LEU A 214 5.63 -15.93 18.32
CA LEU A 214 6.28 -16.21 17.03
C LEU A 214 7.18 -15.07 16.56
N ALA A 215 6.77 -13.81 16.75
CA ALA A 215 7.59 -12.66 16.41
C ALA A 215 8.89 -12.63 17.21
N THR A 216 8.85 -13.01 18.49
CA THR A 216 10.03 -13.07 19.37
C THR A 216 10.98 -14.18 18.95
N GLU A 217 10.44 -15.36 18.60
CA GLU A 217 11.24 -16.47 18.07
C GLU A 217 11.90 -16.13 16.72
N LEU A 218 11.20 -15.40 15.85
CA LEU A 218 11.71 -14.93 14.55
C LEU A 218 12.63 -13.72 14.69
N GLY A 219 12.41 -12.85 15.68
CA GLY A 219 13.17 -11.62 15.93
C GLY A 219 14.61 -11.89 16.34
N THR A 220 14.89 -13.00 17.01
CA THR A 220 16.25 -13.50 17.24
C THR A 220 17.03 -13.77 15.96
N THR A 221 16.34 -13.90 14.82
CA THR A 221 16.95 -14.11 13.50
C THR A 221 17.12 -12.80 12.71
N LEU A 222 16.35 -11.75 13.03
CA LEU A 222 16.33 -10.47 12.29
C LEU A 222 17.30 -9.42 12.84
N GLU A 223 17.68 -9.46 14.11
CA GLU A 223 18.64 -8.54 14.71
C GLU A 223 20.11 -8.80 14.31
N VAL A 224 20.43 -9.95 13.72
CA VAL A 224 21.81 -10.31 13.32
C VAL A 224 22.28 -9.60 12.05
N THR A 225 21.40 -8.93 11.28
CA THR A 225 21.76 -8.31 10.00
C THR A 225 21.71 -6.77 9.98
N GLY A 226 21.38 -6.11 11.10
CA GLY A 226 21.16 -4.66 11.18
C GLY A 226 22.21 -3.85 11.95
N GLY A 227 23.27 -4.44 12.45
CA GLY A 227 24.25 -3.74 13.26
C GLY A 227 25.69 -4.04 12.82
N ASP A 228 26.27 -3.23 11.97
CA ASP A 228 27.62 -2.69 12.13
C ASP A 228 28.08 -1.91 10.88
N ARG A 229 27.88 -0.63 10.88
CA ARG A 229 28.69 0.31 10.08
C ARG A 229 28.81 1.64 10.83
N ARG A 230 29.55 1.63 11.94
CA ARG A 230 30.24 2.83 12.48
C ARG A 230 31.23 2.36 13.54
N ALA A 231 32.47 2.27 13.15
CA ALA A 231 33.66 2.65 13.94
C ALA A 231 34.87 1.97 13.33
N THR A 232 35.62 2.71 12.54
CA THR A 232 37.07 2.83 12.66
C THR A 232 37.55 3.85 11.65
N ALA A 233 37.71 5.08 12.14
CA ALA A 233 38.61 6.05 11.55
C ALA A 233 39.47 6.54 12.71
N THR A 234 40.66 6.06 12.77
CA THR A 234 41.83 6.75 13.38
C THR A 234 42.98 6.56 12.43
#